data_fd7444cdc2dd00b6853c788dff4bfb73
#
_entry.id   fd7444cdc2dd00b6853c788dff4bfb73
#
_cell.length_a   1.000
_cell.length_b   1.000
_cell.length_c   1.000
_cell.angle_alpha   90.00
_cell.angle_beta   90.00
_cell.angle_gamma   90.00
#
_symmetry.space_group_name_H-M   'P 1'
#
loop_
_entity.id
_entity.type
_entity.pdbx_description
1 polymer ?
#
loop_
_entity_poly.entity_id
_entity_poly.type
_entity_poly.pdbx_seq_one_letter_code
_entity_poly.pdbx_strand_id
1 'polypeptide(L)'
;MAGYLRLRQICLVAPRLAPEIADISEIMGLNICYRDGNVAKYGLENALLPVDTILLEVVAPLQPGTSAGRFLDKTGGRGGYMAIFCCDDPDERGRHAETIGVRIANVIDHAPYHGVQLHPRYCRAAFIEFNHTDGSDDILGPYPPAGPDWQRSIRKDVTQALTCVEMASPQPQALAQHWGSILGIPVSENERGEPELKLPNCSFRFIKGESDLMSGLDFRVADVAAVRDAAKRRDCAVSGDSFWLGGVTFHLAG
;
A
#
# COMPACT_ATOMS: atom_id res chain seq x y z
N MET A 1 -11.85 12.96 -14.93
CA MET A 1 -11.41 13.44 -13.62
C MET A 1 -10.20 14.33 -13.82
N ALA A 2 -10.34 15.62 -13.60
CA ALA A 2 -9.25 16.56 -13.55
C ALA A 2 -8.78 16.62 -12.08
N GLY A 3 -7.52 16.92 -11.83
CA GLY A 3 -6.98 17.00 -10.48
C GLY A 3 -5.82 16.03 -10.24
N TYR A 4 -5.25 16.06 -9.04
CA TYR A 4 -4.13 15.18 -8.72
C TYR A 4 -4.61 13.82 -8.17
N LEU A 5 -3.83 12.79 -8.43
CA LEU A 5 -3.94 11.47 -7.84
C LEU A 5 -2.53 10.94 -7.62
N ARG A 6 -2.24 10.47 -6.40
CA ARG A 6 -0.96 9.86 -6.06
C ARG A 6 -1.14 8.74 -5.03
N LEU A 7 -0.27 7.77 -5.07
CA LEU A 7 -0.22 6.76 -4.02
C LEU A 7 0.24 7.43 -2.71
N ARG A 8 -0.54 7.27 -1.64
CA ARG A 8 -0.22 7.84 -0.34
C ARG A 8 0.24 6.78 0.66
N GLN A 9 -0.36 5.60 0.59
CA GLN A 9 -0.10 4.55 1.56
C GLN A 9 -0.36 3.18 0.97
N ILE A 10 0.47 2.21 1.35
CA ILE A 10 0.22 0.78 1.20
C ILE A 10 0.02 0.21 2.60
N CYS A 11 -1.04 -0.59 2.76
CA CYS A 11 -1.33 -1.29 4.00
C CYS A 11 -1.13 -2.80 3.81
N LEU A 12 -0.34 -3.40 4.70
CA LEU A 12 -0.14 -4.83 4.84
C LEU A 12 -0.85 -5.34 6.09
N VAL A 13 -1.08 -6.66 6.18
CA VAL A 13 -1.67 -7.30 7.36
C VAL A 13 -0.70 -8.34 7.91
N ALA A 14 -0.40 -8.24 9.18
CA ALA A 14 0.39 -9.24 9.90
C ALA A 14 -0.46 -9.92 11.00
N PRO A 15 -0.21 -11.19 11.34
CA PRO A 15 -0.87 -11.84 12.48
C PRO A 15 -0.56 -11.16 13.81
N ARG A 16 0.62 -10.56 13.95
CA ARG A 16 1.07 -9.80 15.13
C ARG A 16 1.90 -8.60 14.66
N LEU A 17 1.61 -7.43 15.20
CA LEU A 17 2.23 -6.18 14.75
C LEU A 17 3.71 -6.09 15.13
N ALA A 18 4.05 -6.35 16.39
CA ALA A 18 5.39 -6.04 16.92
C ALA A 18 6.53 -6.79 16.21
N PRO A 19 6.47 -8.10 15.94
CA PRO A 19 7.52 -8.79 15.19
C PRO A 19 7.70 -8.25 13.79
N GLU A 20 6.58 -8.03 13.08
CA GLU A 20 6.59 -7.56 11.69
C GLU A 20 7.23 -6.19 11.56
N ILE A 21 6.87 -5.28 12.46
CA ILE A 21 7.45 -3.92 12.48
C ILE A 21 8.94 -3.96 12.85
N ALA A 22 9.36 -4.85 13.76
CA ALA A 22 10.77 -5.00 14.10
C ALA A 22 11.57 -5.46 12.87
N ASP A 23 11.06 -6.42 12.11
CA ASP A 23 11.69 -6.91 10.89
C ASP A 23 11.77 -5.82 9.82
N ILE A 24 10.66 -5.13 9.53
CA ILE A 24 10.65 -4.02 8.56
C ILE A 24 11.64 -2.92 8.96
N SER A 25 11.62 -2.49 10.24
CA SER A 25 12.49 -1.42 10.70
C SER A 25 13.97 -1.78 10.61
N GLU A 26 14.34 -3.01 11.00
CA GLU A 26 15.74 -3.45 11.00
C GLU A 26 16.27 -3.71 9.60
N ILE A 27 15.46 -4.36 8.75
CA ILE A 27 15.86 -4.73 7.38
C ILE A 27 15.90 -3.50 6.47
N MET A 28 14.82 -2.69 6.51
CA MET A 28 14.65 -1.58 5.58
C MET A 28 15.14 -0.23 6.12
N GLY A 29 15.60 -0.17 7.37
CA GLY A 29 16.08 1.08 7.98
C GLY A 29 14.98 2.13 8.15
N LEU A 30 13.73 1.72 8.31
CA LEU A 30 12.58 2.61 8.42
C LEU A 30 12.21 2.87 9.87
N ASN A 31 11.77 4.10 10.17
CA ASN A 31 11.29 4.49 11.49
C ASN A 31 9.76 4.56 11.51
N ILE A 32 9.15 4.14 12.62
CA ILE A 32 7.73 4.38 12.87
C ILE A 32 7.51 5.89 13.03
N CYS A 33 6.60 6.47 12.25
CA CYS A 33 6.15 7.84 12.47
C CYS A 33 4.94 7.91 13.40
N TYR A 34 4.05 6.93 13.33
CA TYR A 34 2.81 6.97 14.10
C TYR A 34 2.21 5.58 14.35
N ARG A 35 1.42 5.49 15.41
CA ARG A 35 0.49 4.41 15.71
C ARG A 35 -0.90 5.04 15.87
N ASP A 36 -1.78 4.81 14.92
CA ASP A 36 -3.09 5.44 14.93
C ASP A 36 -4.05 4.68 15.86
N GLY A 37 -4.33 5.27 17.02
CA GLY A 37 -5.29 4.71 17.98
C GLY A 37 -6.71 4.57 17.45
N ASN A 38 -7.09 5.28 16.37
CA ASN A 38 -8.42 5.20 15.78
C ASN A 38 -8.73 3.83 15.16
N VAL A 39 -7.71 3.04 14.77
CA VAL A 39 -7.93 1.70 14.23
C VAL A 39 -8.43 0.71 15.29
N ALA A 40 -8.27 1.02 16.58
CA ALA A 40 -8.77 0.18 17.69
C ALA A 40 -10.29 0.01 17.67
N LYS A 41 -11.05 0.99 17.15
CA LYS A 41 -12.52 0.85 16.94
C LYS A 41 -12.89 -0.29 15.97
N TYR A 42 -11.94 -0.71 15.12
CA TYR A 42 -12.10 -1.86 14.21
C TYR A 42 -11.50 -3.16 14.79
N GLY A 43 -11.03 -3.13 16.04
CA GLY A 43 -10.34 -4.25 16.69
C GLY A 43 -8.94 -4.50 16.14
N LEU A 44 -8.26 -3.45 15.69
CA LEU A 44 -6.94 -3.50 15.07
C LEU A 44 -5.94 -2.64 15.84
N GLU A 45 -4.67 -2.97 15.68
CA GLU A 45 -3.52 -2.11 15.96
C GLU A 45 -2.71 -1.89 14.68
N ASN A 46 -1.96 -0.80 14.61
CA ASN A 46 -1.14 -0.50 13.44
C ASN A 46 0.17 0.22 13.79
N ALA A 47 1.04 0.31 12.80
CA ALA A 47 2.16 1.23 12.77
C ALA A 47 2.39 1.69 11.32
N LEU A 48 2.73 2.97 11.17
CA LEU A 48 3.06 3.59 9.89
C LEU A 48 4.52 3.98 9.86
N LEU A 49 5.17 3.68 8.73
CA LEU A 49 6.58 3.96 8.46
C LEU A 49 6.68 4.71 7.13
N PRO A 50 7.24 5.93 7.09
CA PRO A 50 7.40 6.64 5.83
C PRO A 50 8.54 6.02 5.00
N VAL A 51 8.21 5.73 3.74
CA VAL A 51 9.15 5.37 2.68
C VAL A 51 9.18 6.55 1.71
N ASP A 52 10.04 7.51 1.97
CA ASP A 52 10.02 8.83 1.35
C ASP A 52 8.64 9.51 1.57
N THR A 53 7.84 9.66 0.51
CA THR A 53 6.53 10.33 0.56
C THR A 53 5.34 9.36 0.61
N ILE A 54 5.59 8.06 0.58
CA ILE A 54 4.59 7.00 0.69
C ILE A 54 4.68 6.35 2.07
N LEU A 55 3.55 6.11 2.71
CA LEU A 55 3.50 5.43 4.00
C LEU A 55 3.37 3.91 3.78
N LEU A 56 4.19 3.13 4.44
CA LEU A 56 3.99 1.70 4.62
C LEU A 56 3.31 1.48 5.97
N GLU A 57 2.09 0.99 5.96
CA GLU A 57 1.35 0.63 7.15
C GLU A 57 1.35 -0.89 7.32
N VAL A 58 1.47 -1.33 8.55
CA VAL A 58 1.11 -2.69 8.93
C VAL A 58 0.00 -2.63 9.95
N VAL A 59 -1.08 -3.39 9.71
CA VAL A 59 -2.17 -3.60 10.67
C VAL A 59 -2.12 -5.03 11.20
N ALA A 60 -2.54 -5.23 12.45
CA ALA A 60 -2.71 -6.54 13.04
C ALA A 60 -4.03 -6.64 13.82
N PRO A 61 -4.72 -7.79 13.83
CA PRO A 61 -5.94 -7.98 14.59
C PRO A 61 -5.65 -8.08 16.09
N LEU A 62 -6.39 -7.33 16.91
CA LEU A 62 -6.37 -7.43 18.38
C LEU A 62 -7.36 -8.48 18.90
N GLN A 63 -8.31 -8.89 18.06
CA GLN A 63 -9.38 -9.82 18.43
C GLN A 63 -9.88 -10.60 17.20
N PRO A 64 -10.53 -11.76 17.41
CA PRO A 64 -11.15 -12.52 16.32
C PRO A 64 -12.26 -11.73 15.59
N GLY A 65 -12.53 -12.08 14.33
CA GLY A 65 -13.64 -11.55 13.55
C GLY A 65 -13.43 -10.16 12.97
N THR A 66 -12.22 -9.59 13.05
CA THR A 66 -11.87 -8.33 12.39
C THR A 66 -11.76 -8.48 10.87
N SER A 67 -11.80 -7.38 10.13
CA SER A 67 -11.59 -7.40 8.67
C SER A 67 -10.20 -7.91 8.30
N ALA A 68 -9.17 -7.49 9.04
CA ALA A 68 -7.81 -7.98 8.85
C ALA A 68 -7.67 -9.47 9.20
N GLY A 69 -8.31 -9.95 10.28
CA GLY A 69 -8.33 -11.38 10.62
C GLY A 69 -8.97 -12.22 9.51
N ARG A 70 -10.13 -11.80 8.99
CA ARG A 70 -10.76 -12.49 7.85
C ARG A 70 -9.92 -12.47 6.58
N PHE A 71 -9.15 -11.41 6.36
CA PHE A 71 -8.20 -11.35 5.24
C PHE A 71 -7.09 -12.40 5.43
N LEU A 72 -6.47 -12.48 6.61
CA LEU A 72 -5.45 -13.50 6.93
C LEU A 72 -6.00 -14.92 6.75
N ASP A 73 -7.20 -15.20 7.28
CA ASP A 73 -7.85 -16.51 7.17
C ASP A 73 -8.10 -16.90 5.70
N LYS A 74 -8.55 -15.94 4.89
CA LYS A 74 -8.88 -16.17 3.48
C LYS A 74 -7.65 -16.36 2.60
N THR A 75 -6.57 -15.61 2.86
CA THR A 75 -5.39 -15.54 1.98
C THR A 75 -4.21 -16.36 2.49
N GLY A 76 -4.29 -16.88 3.71
CA GLY A 76 -3.14 -17.48 4.39
C GLY A 76 -2.03 -16.46 4.65
N GLY A 77 -2.40 -15.19 4.83
CA GLY A 77 -1.46 -14.08 5.03
C GLY A 77 -0.74 -13.63 3.76
N ARG A 78 -1.21 -14.02 2.57
CA ARG A 78 -0.61 -13.62 1.29
C ARG A 78 -1.31 -12.41 0.69
N GLY A 79 -0.51 -11.49 0.16
CA GLY A 79 -0.93 -10.29 -0.54
C GLY A 79 -1.05 -9.06 0.35
N GLY A 80 -0.85 -7.89 -0.24
CA GLY A 80 -1.10 -6.60 0.39
C GLY A 80 -2.60 -6.35 0.55
N TYR A 81 -2.95 -5.51 1.51
CA TYR A 81 -4.34 -5.33 1.95
C TYR A 81 -5.02 -4.13 1.29
N MET A 82 -4.38 -2.95 1.33
CA MET A 82 -4.95 -1.72 0.78
C MET A 82 -3.92 -0.91 0.01
N ALA A 83 -4.38 -0.24 -1.04
CA ALA A 83 -3.72 0.88 -1.69
C ALA A 83 -4.56 2.13 -1.46
N ILE A 84 -3.98 3.15 -0.83
CA ILE A 84 -4.64 4.37 -0.40
C ILE A 84 -4.08 5.53 -1.22
N PHE A 85 -4.96 6.25 -1.90
CA PHE A 85 -4.61 7.31 -2.82
C PHE A 85 -5.06 8.65 -2.28
N CYS A 86 -4.16 9.63 -2.28
CA CYS A 86 -4.49 11.01 -2.01
C CYS A 86 -4.90 11.70 -3.32
N CYS A 87 -5.99 12.45 -3.28
CA CYS A 87 -6.56 13.14 -4.42
C CYS A 87 -7.22 14.47 -3.99
N ASP A 88 -7.65 15.24 -4.97
CA ASP A 88 -8.35 16.50 -4.76
C ASP A 88 -9.82 16.33 -4.33
N ASP A 89 -10.54 15.35 -4.89
CA ASP A 89 -11.97 15.11 -4.59
C ASP A 89 -12.25 13.59 -4.48
N PRO A 90 -12.20 13.04 -3.24
CA PRO A 90 -12.53 11.62 -3.00
C PRO A 90 -13.97 11.26 -3.39
N ASP A 91 -14.92 12.19 -3.23
CA ASP A 91 -16.33 11.95 -3.54
C ASP A 91 -16.56 11.87 -5.06
N GLU A 92 -15.90 12.71 -5.86
CA GLU A 92 -15.95 12.58 -7.32
C GLU A 92 -15.41 11.22 -7.76
N ARG A 93 -14.30 10.78 -7.18
CA ARG A 93 -13.73 9.45 -7.47
C ARG A 93 -14.62 8.31 -7.03
N GLY A 94 -15.26 8.44 -5.88
CA GLY A 94 -16.27 7.48 -5.41
C GLY A 94 -17.46 7.39 -6.36
N ARG A 95 -18.03 8.54 -6.76
CA ARG A 95 -19.12 8.60 -7.74
C ARG A 95 -18.71 7.99 -9.09
N HIS A 96 -17.49 8.31 -9.56
CA HIS A 96 -16.96 7.68 -10.78
C HIS A 96 -16.89 6.15 -10.65
N ALA A 97 -16.36 5.63 -9.54
CA ALA A 97 -16.30 4.20 -9.29
C ALA A 97 -17.70 3.54 -9.37
N GLU A 98 -18.72 4.19 -8.82
CA GLU A 98 -20.10 3.68 -8.89
C GLU A 98 -20.65 3.64 -10.33
N THR A 99 -20.28 4.60 -11.20
CA THR A 99 -20.71 4.57 -12.62
C THR A 99 -20.17 3.37 -13.39
N ILE A 100 -19.04 2.79 -12.95
CA ILE A 100 -18.44 1.58 -13.52
C ILE A 100 -18.74 0.31 -12.72
N GLY A 101 -19.71 0.38 -11.79
CA GLY A 101 -20.20 -0.77 -11.03
C GLY A 101 -19.37 -1.13 -9.79
N VAL A 102 -18.43 -0.29 -9.38
CA VAL A 102 -17.62 -0.48 -8.15
C VAL A 102 -18.30 0.25 -7.00
N ARG A 103 -18.73 -0.47 -5.97
CA ARG A 103 -19.49 0.09 -4.84
C ARG A 103 -18.59 0.74 -3.80
N ILE A 104 -19.06 1.82 -3.20
CA ILE A 104 -18.52 2.38 -1.97
C ILE A 104 -18.86 1.45 -0.81
N ALA A 105 -17.87 1.13 0.03
CA ALA A 105 -18.03 0.32 1.23
C ALA A 105 -18.18 1.18 2.48
N ASN A 106 -17.44 2.29 2.55
CA ASN A 106 -17.40 3.14 3.73
C ASN A 106 -16.94 4.55 3.34
N VAL A 107 -17.45 5.55 4.05
CA VAL A 107 -16.98 6.92 3.98
C VAL A 107 -16.45 7.28 5.37
N ILE A 108 -15.23 7.76 5.42
CA ILE A 108 -14.57 8.27 6.61
C ILE A 108 -14.69 9.79 6.56
N ASP A 109 -15.51 10.36 7.42
CA ASP A 109 -15.66 11.80 7.55
C ASP A 109 -15.26 12.21 8.97
N HIS A 110 -14.00 12.50 9.14
CA HIS A 110 -13.40 12.87 10.42
C HIS A 110 -12.40 13.99 10.20
N ALA A 111 -12.90 15.23 10.23
CA ALA A 111 -12.08 16.42 10.00
C ALA A 111 -10.73 16.37 10.77
N PRO A 112 -9.61 16.68 10.11
CA PRO A 112 -9.48 17.20 8.75
C PRO A 112 -9.38 16.14 7.64
N TYR A 113 -9.63 14.85 7.92
CA TYR A 113 -9.51 13.73 6.98
C TYR A 113 -10.87 13.33 6.41
N HIS A 114 -10.94 13.26 5.08
CA HIS A 114 -12.08 12.71 4.35
C HIS A 114 -11.61 11.56 3.44
N GLY A 115 -12.23 10.39 3.55
CA GLY A 115 -11.84 9.20 2.81
C GLY A 115 -13.04 8.41 2.29
N VAL A 116 -12.94 7.93 1.06
CA VAL A 116 -13.93 7.07 0.40
C VAL A 116 -13.30 5.72 0.12
N GLN A 117 -13.76 4.69 0.82
CA GLN A 117 -13.30 3.32 0.68
C GLN A 117 -14.19 2.54 -0.28
N LEU A 118 -13.60 1.98 -1.33
CA LEU A 118 -14.30 1.12 -2.27
C LEU A 118 -14.42 -0.30 -1.72
N HIS A 119 -15.52 -0.98 -2.03
CA HIS A 119 -15.78 -2.31 -1.52
C HIS A 119 -14.81 -3.35 -2.14
N PRO A 120 -14.04 -4.11 -1.33
CA PRO A 120 -12.92 -4.96 -1.78
C PRO A 120 -13.31 -6.01 -2.81
N ARG A 121 -14.55 -6.51 -2.74
CA ARG A 121 -15.05 -7.49 -3.72
C ARG A 121 -15.02 -6.95 -5.15
N TYR A 122 -15.17 -5.63 -5.30
CA TYR A 122 -15.19 -4.97 -6.61
C TYR A 122 -13.84 -4.42 -7.02
N CYS A 123 -12.92 -4.21 -6.07
CA CYS A 123 -11.54 -3.77 -6.37
C CYS A 123 -10.63 -4.91 -6.82
N ARG A 124 -11.01 -6.17 -6.52
CA ARG A 124 -10.25 -7.39 -6.79
C ARG A 124 -9.02 -7.52 -5.88
N ALA A 125 -7.80 -7.30 -6.39
CA ALA A 125 -6.54 -7.67 -5.73
C ALA A 125 -6.29 -7.04 -4.36
N ALA A 126 -6.74 -5.82 -4.11
CA ALA A 126 -6.60 -5.11 -2.83
C ALA A 126 -7.74 -4.10 -2.64
N PHE A 127 -7.94 -3.62 -1.41
CA PHE A 127 -8.83 -2.49 -1.17
C PHE A 127 -8.27 -1.22 -1.82
N ILE A 128 -9.17 -0.33 -2.27
CA ILE A 128 -8.83 1.01 -2.74
C ILE A 128 -9.51 2.03 -1.84
N GLU A 129 -8.77 3.02 -1.41
CA GLU A 129 -9.28 4.21 -0.74
C GLU A 129 -8.80 5.47 -1.44
N PHE A 130 -9.69 6.43 -1.61
CA PHE A 130 -9.36 7.79 -2.00
C PHE A 130 -9.52 8.70 -0.81
N ASN A 131 -8.55 9.60 -0.57
CA ASN A 131 -8.64 10.52 0.54
C ASN A 131 -8.17 11.93 0.21
N HIS A 132 -8.60 12.86 1.05
CA HIS A 132 -8.19 14.25 1.05
C HIS A 132 -8.03 14.75 2.48
N THR A 133 -7.09 15.67 2.66
CA THR A 133 -6.90 16.48 3.86
C THR A 133 -6.46 17.86 3.42
N ASP A 134 -6.88 18.91 4.08
CA ASP A 134 -6.44 20.27 3.76
C ASP A 134 -4.92 20.37 3.77
N GLY A 135 -4.35 20.91 2.67
CA GLY A 135 -2.90 20.97 2.45
C GLY A 135 -2.25 19.67 1.96
N SER A 136 -3.05 18.62 1.69
CA SER A 136 -2.53 17.35 1.15
C SER A 136 -2.20 17.38 -0.34
N ASP A 137 -2.41 18.50 -1.03
CA ASP A 137 -1.85 18.77 -2.35
C ASP A 137 -0.33 18.88 -2.32
N ASP A 138 0.26 19.37 -1.21
CA ASP A 138 1.68 19.20 -0.95
C ASP A 138 1.98 17.71 -0.65
N ILE A 139 2.99 17.15 -1.33
CA ILE A 139 3.40 15.75 -1.15
C ILE A 139 3.93 15.48 0.25
N LEU A 140 4.49 16.49 0.91
CA LEU A 140 4.91 16.46 2.31
C LEU A 140 3.87 17.06 3.25
N GLY A 141 2.67 17.38 2.73
CA GLY A 141 1.59 17.98 3.50
C GLY A 141 1.03 17.08 4.61
N PRO A 142 0.05 17.60 5.36
CA PRO A 142 -0.58 16.87 6.44
C PRO A 142 -1.18 15.55 5.99
N TYR A 143 -1.06 14.54 6.84
CA TYR A 143 -1.71 13.24 6.64
C TYR A 143 -2.07 12.67 8.02
N PRO A 144 -3.27 12.90 8.52
CA PRO A 144 -3.68 12.53 9.88
C PRO A 144 -3.40 11.07 10.27
N PRO A 145 -3.58 10.05 9.38
CA PRO A 145 -3.25 8.68 9.72
C PRO A 145 -1.77 8.43 10.05
N ALA A 146 -0.86 9.29 9.56
CA ALA A 146 0.57 9.19 9.86
C ALA A 146 1.01 10.06 11.06
N GLY A 147 0.06 10.76 11.68
CA GLY A 147 0.31 11.65 12.82
C GLY A 147 0.95 12.99 12.44
N PRO A 148 1.10 13.87 13.43
CA PRO A 148 1.76 15.15 13.24
C PRO A 148 3.25 14.95 12.94
N ASP A 149 3.82 15.82 12.10
CA ASP A 149 5.27 15.84 11.79
C ASP A 149 5.83 14.49 11.29
N TRP A 150 5.01 13.66 10.62
CA TRP A 150 5.42 12.35 10.11
C TRP A 150 6.69 12.40 9.25
N GLN A 151 6.92 13.55 8.59
CA GLN A 151 8.09 13.82 7.74
C GLN A 151 9.41 13.73 8.49
N ARG A 152 9.43 13.99 9.80
CA ARG A 152 10.63 13.88 10.65
C ARG A 152 11.11 12.44 10.81
N SER A 153 10.25 11.47 10.54
CA SER A 153 10.59 10.05 10.60
C SER A 153 11.13 9.49 9.28
N ILE A 154 11.13 10.29 8.20
CA ILE A 154 11.70 9.87 6.92
C ILE A 154 13.18 9.56 7.09
N ARG A 155 13.60 8.38 6.64
CA ARG A 155 14.99 7.94 6.55
C ARG A 155 15.26 7.46 5.15
N LYS A 156 16.43 7.83 4.60
CA LYS A 156 16.87 7.47 3.24
C LYS A 156 18.23 6.79 3.21
N ASP A 157 18.77 6.50 4.39
CA ASP A 157 20.11 5.90 4.52
C ASP A 157 20.15 4.46 4.01
N VAL A 158 19.05 3.72 4.16
CA VAL A 158 18.91 2.34 3.69
C VAL A 158 17.87 2.28 2.56
N THR A 159 16.61 2.60 2.84
CA THR A 159 15.53 2.60 1.85
C THR A 159 15.25 4.02 1.38
N GLN A 160 15.32 4.23 0.06
CA GLN A 160 15.23 5.56 -0.53
C GLN A 160 13.84 5.89 -1.07
N ALA A 161 13.14 4.89 -1.63
CA ALA A 161 11.79 5.06 -2.19
C ALA A 161 11.06 3.72 -2.36
N LEU A 162 9.73 3.75 -2.34
CA LEU A 162 8.85 2.75 -2.94
C LEU A 162 8.55 3.20 -4.38
N THR A 163 8.95 2.43 -5.37
CA THR A 163 8.91 2.83 -6.78
C THR A 163 7.79 2.16 -7.56
N CYS A 164 7.43 0.93 -7.19
CA CYS A 164 6.38 0.17 -7.88
C CYS A 164 5.64 -0.76 -6.92
N VAL A 165 4.35 -0.96 -7.18
CA VAL A 165 3.51 -1.98 -6.56
C VAL A 165 3.25 -3.06 -7.59
N GLU A 166 3.54 -4.31 -7.24
CA GLU A 166 3.30 -5.45 -8.10
C GLU A 166 1.93 -6.07 -7.81
N MET A 167 1.16 -6.28 -8.86
CA MET A 167 -0.18 -6.86 -8.83
C MET A 167 -0.19 -8.16 -9.64
N ALA A 168 -0.35 -9.30 -8.98
CA ALA A 168 -0.47 -10.59 -9.66
C ALA A 168 -1.92 -10.88 -10.04
N SER A 169 -2.13 -11.54 -11.20
CA SER A 169 -3.45 -11.95 -11.68
C SER A 169 -3.35 -13.11 -12.68
N PRO A 170 -4.33 -14.02 -12.72
CA PRO A 170 -4.51 -14.92 -13.85
C PRO A 170 -4.74 -14.17 -15.18
N GLN A 171 -5.20 -12.93 -15.12
CA GLN A 171 -5.47 -12.07 -16.28
C GLN A 171 -4.92 -10.65 -16.01
N PRO A 172 -3.59 -10.44 -16.07
CA PRO A 172 -2.96 -9.19 -15.68
C PRO A 172 -3.45 -7.98 -16.48
N GLN A 173 -3.64 -8.12 -17.80
CA GLN A 173 -4.18 -7.06 -18.63
C GLN A 173 -5.60 -6.64 -18.21
N ALA A 174 -6.48 -7.60 -17.88
CA ALA A 174 -7.82 -7.32 -17.43
C ALA A 174 -7.85 -6.67 -16.04
N LEU A 175 -6.94 -7.06 -15.13
CA LEU A 175 -6.80 -6.43 -13.82
C LEU A 175 -6.26 -4.99 -13.97
N ALA A 176 -5.29 -4.76 -14.85
CA ALA A 176 -4.75 -3.43 -15.14
C ALA A 176 -5.83 -2.50 -15.70
N GLN A 177 -6.63 -2.98 -16.67
CA GLN A 177 -7.75 -2.21 -17.23
C GLN A 177 -8.79 -1.88 -16.16
N HIS A 178 -9.11 -2.83 -15.28
CA HIS A 178 -10.05 -2.61 -14.19
C HIS A 178 -9.55 -1.54 -13.21
N TRP A 179 -8.31 -1.63 -12.75
CA TRP A 179 -7.70 -0.63 -11.88
C TRP A 179 -7.54 0.72 -12.58
N GLY A 180 -7.13 0.70 -13.85
CA GLY A 180 -7.04 1.91 -14.68
C GLY A 180 -8.38 2.64 -14.80
N SER A 181 -9.47 1.88 -14.97
CA SER A 181 -10.82 2.44 -15.02
C SER A 181 -11.24 3.04 -13.67
N ILE A 182 -10.94 2.39 -12.55
CA ILE A 182 -11.24 2.92 -11.19
C ILE A 182 -10.44 4.19 -10.92
N LEU A 183 -9.14 4.19 -11.22
CA LEU A 183 -8.24 5.30 -10.94
C LEU A 183 -8.34 6.44 -11.97
N GLY A 184 -8.97 6.19 -13.13
CA GLY A 184 -9.00 7.14 -14.24
C GLY A 184 -7.63 7.34 -14.90
N ILE A 185 -6.81 6.27 -14.94
CA ILE A 185 -5.45 6.29 -15.50
C ILE A 185 -5.40 5.33 -16.69
N PRO A 186 -4.83 5.73 -17.84
CA PRO A 186 -4.65 4.83 -18.97
C PRO A 186 -3.63 3.74 -18.64
N VAL A 187 -3.91 2.51 -19.11
CA VAL A 187 -2.93 1.42 -19.05
C VAL A 187 -1.86 1.66 -20.12
N SER A 188 -0.61 1.54 -19.71
CA SER A 188 0.57 1.51 -20.58
C SER A 188 1.29 0.17 -20.45
N GLU A 189 2.36 -0.02 -21.18
CA GLU A 189 3.28 -1.14 -21.00
C GLU A 189 4.62 -0.63 -20.46
N ASN A 190 5.22 -1.39 -19.55
CA ASN A 190 6.57 -1.12 -19.07
C ASN A 190 7.62 -1.72 -20.06
N GLU A 191 8.90 -1.54 -19.77
CA GLU A 191 10.01 -2.04 -20.61
C GLU A 191 10.05 -3.57 -20.77
N ARG A 192 9.34 -4.30 -19.89
CA ARG A 192 9.22 -5.77 -19.94
C ARG A 192 7.98 -6.24 -20.70
N GLY A 193 7.19 -5.30 -21.25
CA GLY A 193 5.91 -5.61 -21.90
C GLY A 193 4.79 -5.97 -20.93
N GLU A 194 4.94 -5.66 -19.64
CA GLU A 194 3.90 -5.88 -18.63
C GLU A 194 2.95 -4.67 -18.58
N PRO A 195 1.63 -4.90 -18.41
CA PRO A 195 0.69 -3.79 -18.18
C PRO A 195 1.08 -2.96 -16.96
N GLU A 196 0.99 -1.63 -17.10
CA GLU A 196 1.41 -0.69 -16.06
C GLU A 196 0.45 0.48 -15.95
N LEU A 197 0.21 0.96 -14.71
CA LEU A 197 -0.43 2.23 -14.40
C LEU A 197 0.61 3.16 -13.78
N LYS A 198 0.81 4.33 -14.39
CA LYS A 198 1.79 5.34 -13.91
C LYS A 198 1.11 6.41 -13.11
N LEU A 199 1.55 6.58 -11.85
CA LEU A 199 1.22 7.71 -11.00
C LEU A 199 2.44 8.64 -10.89
N PRO A 200 2.27 9.88 -10.45
CA PRO A 200 3.38 10.82 -10.33
C PRO A 200 4.53 10.36 -9.43
N ASN A 201 4.23 9.52 -8.43
CA ASN A 201 5.19 9.12 -7.39
C ASN A 201 5.40 7.60 -7.28
N CYS A 202 4.67 6.78 -8.01
CA CYS A 202 4.78 5.32 -7.97
C CYS A 202 4.11 4.73 -9.22
N SER A 203 4.48 3.52 -9.62
CA SER A 203 3.74 2.77 -10.63
C SER A 203 3.09 1.51 -10.04
N PHE A 204 2.15 0.94 -10.78
CA PHE A 204 1.58 -0.38 -10.53
C PHE A 204 1.85 -1.24 -11.76
N ARG A 205 2.62 -2.33 -11.62
CA ARG A 205 2.79 -3.30 -12.69
C ARG A 205 1.92 -4.52 -12.45
N PHE A 206 1.45 -5.13 -13.53
CA PHE A 206 0.56 -6.27 -13.46
C PHE A 206 1.21 -7.49 -14.11
N ILE A 207 1.39 -8.55 -13.32
CA ILE A 207 2.10 -9.76 -13.74
C ILE A 207 1.20 -10.98 -13.74
N LYS A 208 1.62 -12.05 -14.44
CA LYS A 208 0.94 -13.34 -14.39
C LYS A 208 1.07 -13.96 -13.00
N GLY A 209 -0.05 -14.39 -12.43
CA GLY A 209 -0.12 -15.08 -11.15
C GLY A 209 -1.35 -15.99 -11.07
N GLU A 210 -1.46 -16.74 -9.99
CA GLU A 210 -2.55 -17.71 -9.79
C GLU A 210 -3.86 -17.07 -9.34
N SER A 211 -3.79 -15.92 -8.69
CA SER A 211 -4.93 -15.19 -8.15
C SER A 211 -4.68 -13.68 -8.19
N ASP A 212 -5.77 -12.90 -8.10
CA ASP A 212 -5.69 -11.45 -7.99
C ASP A 212 -5.21 -11.07 -6.59
N LEU A 213 -4.01 -10.50 -6.49
CA LEU A 213 -3.46 -10.00 -5.23
C LEU A 213 -2.37 -8.94 -5.48
N MET A 214 -2.14 -8.08 -4.51
CA MET A 214 -0.94 -7.25 -4.43
C MET A 214 0.20 -8.16 -3.99
N SER A 215 1.09 -8.52 -4.91
CA SER A 215 2.09 -9.59 -4.71
C SER A 215 3.45 -9.08 -4.25
N GLY A 216 3.78 -7.83 -4.56
CA GLY A 216 5.10 -7.31 -4.25
C GLY A 216 5.18 -5.79 -4.23
N LEU A 217 6.28 -5.32 -3.68
CA LEU A 217 6.65 -3.91 -3.56
C LEU A 217 8.10 -3.74 -3.99
N ASP A 218 8.37 -2.81 -4.91
CA ASP A 218 9.72 -2.53 -5.39
C ASP A 218 10.31 -1.33 -4.66
N PHE A 219 11.44 -1.55 -4.03
CA PHE A 219 12.13 -0.52 -3.27
C PHE A 219 13.47 -0.17 -3.93
N ARG A 220 13.72 1.14 -4.07
CA ARG A 220 15.07 1.62 -4.29
C ARG A 220 15.78 1.71 -2.94
N VAL A 221 16.94 1.06 -2.85
CA VAL A 221 17.76 1.00 -1.62
C VAL A 221 19.17 1.47 -1.90
N ALA A 222 19.88 1.92 -0.88
CA ALA A 222 21.26 2.38 -1.00
C ALA A 222 22.26 1.23 -1.28
N ASP A 223 22.00 0.05 -0.70
CA ASP A 223 22.83 -1.15 -0.86
C ASP A 223 21.96 -2.40 -0.81
N VAL A 224 21.74 -3.01 -1.97
CA VAL A 224 20.93 -4.23 -2.14
C VAL A 224 21.49 -5.41 -1.34
N ALA A 225 22.82 -5.56 -1.34
CA ALA A 225 23.46 -6.67 -0.64
C ALA A 225 23.31 -6.56 0.88
N ALA A 226 23.48 -5.36 1.42
CA ALA A 226 23.31 -5.09 2.86
C ALA A 226 21.89 -5.35 3.33
N VAL A 227 20.87 -4.90 2.58
CA VAL A 227 19.44 -5.13 2.89
C VAL A 227 19.10 -6.62 2.80
N ARG A 228 19.54 -7.30 1.74
CA ARG A 228 19.36 -8.75 1.58
C ARG A 228 19.98 -9.56 2.73
N ASP A 229 21.18 -9.18 3.17
CA ASP A 229 21.86 -9.86 4.27
C ASP A 229 21.19 -9.54 5.63
N ALA A 230 20.62 -8.34 5.80
CA ALA A 230 19.75 -8.03 6.94
C ALA A 230 18.49 -8.91 6.94
N ALA A 231 17.82 -9.09 5.79
CA ALA A 231 16.67 -9.98 5.66
C ALA A 231 17.00 -11.43 6.04
N LYS A 232 18.17 -11.95 5.61
CA LYS A 232 18.62 -13.30 6.01
C LYS A 232 18.85 -13.40 7.53
N ARG A 233 19.44 -12.38 8.17
CA ARG A 233 19.65 -12.38 9.62
C ARG A 233 18.34 -12.37 10.41
N ARG A 234 17.27 -11.93 9.79
CA ARG A 234 15.90 -11.92 10.33
C ARG A 234 15.07 -13.13 9.88
N ASP A 235 15.73 -14.17 9.35
CA ASP A 235 15.10 -15.42 8.88
C ASP A 235 14.04 -15.24 7.79
N CYS A 236 14.07 -14.13 7.04
CA CYS A 236 13.19 -13.94 5.89
C CYS A 236 13.60 -14.87 4.74
N ALA A 237 12.60 -15.39 4.00
CA ALA A 237 12.85 -16.15 2.79
C ALA A 237 13.39 -15.22 1.70
N VAL A 238 14.67 -15.38 1.35
CA VAL A 238 15.38 -14.54 0.36
C VAL A 238 15.53 -15.30 -0.95
N SER A 239 15.25 -14.61 -2.07
CA SER A 239 15.42 -15.14 -3.44
C SER A 239 15.97 -14.04 -4.36
N GLY A 240 17.18 -14.21 -4.88
CA GLY A 240 17.85 -13.16 -5.66
C GLY A 240 17.98 -11.86 -4.87
N ASP A 241 17.54 -10.78 -5.46
CA ASP A 241 17.47 -9.44 -4.83
C ASP A 241 16.07 -9.14 -4.28
N SER A 242 15.43 -10.16 -3.68
CA SER A 242 14.13 -10.00 -3.04
C SER A 242 13.99 -10.88 -1.80
N PHE A 243 13.06 -10.53 -0.93
CA PHE A 243 12.68 -11.31 0.24
C PHE A 243 11.19 -11.20 0.53
N TRP A 244 10.65 -12.19 1.24
CA TRP A 244 9.25 -12.25 1.64
C TRP A 244 9.06 -11.66 3.03
N LEU A 245 8.12 -10.70 3.17
CA LEU A 245 7.74 -10.11 4.46
C LEU A 245 6.33 -9.49 4.35
N GLY A 246 5.53 -9.53 5.42
CA GLY A 246 4.21 -8.89 5.46
C GLY A 246 3.20 -9.39 4.43
N GLY A 247 3.38 -10.61 3.93
CA GLY A 247 2.49 -11.20 2.93
C GLY A 247 2.82 -10.84 1.48
N VAL A 248 3.89 -10.08 1.23
CA VAL A 248 4.32 -9.64 -0.11
C VAL A 248 5.81 -9.85 -0.32
N THR A 249 6.23 -9.84 -1.57
CA THR A 249 7.66 -9.84 -1.93
C THR A 249 8.20 -8.40 -1.92
N PHE A 250 9.28 -8.16 -1.20
CA PHE A 250 10.05 -6.92 -1.26
C PHE A 250 11.13 -7.10 -2.31
N HIS A 251 11.03 -6.41 -3.45
CA HIS A 251 12.03 -6.41 -4.51
C HIS A 251 12.97 -5.23 -4.31
N LEU A 252 14.27 -5.46 -4.41
CA LEU A 252 15.31 -4.49 -4.14
C LEU A 252 16.02 -4.08 -5.44
N ALA A 253 16.20 -2.77 -5.63
CA ALA A 253 17.01 -2.18 -6.68
C ALA A 253 17.90 -1.07 -6.08
N GLY A 254 19.10 -0.88 -6.65
CA GLY A 254 20.01 0.20 -6.29
C GLY A 254 19.82 1.46 -7.08
#